data_31b1250f6e65219238ddb89783194f93
#
_entry.id   31b1250f6e65219238ddb89783194f93
#
_cell.length_a   1.000
_cell.length_b   1.000
_cell.length_c   1.000
_cell.angle_alpha   90.00
_cell.angle_beta   90.00
_cell.angle_gamma   90.00
#
_symmetry.space_group_name_H-M   'P 1'
#
loop_
_entity.id
_entity.type
_entity.pdbx_description
1 polymer ?
#
loop_
_entity_poly.entity_id
_entity_poly.type
_entity_poly.pdbx_seq_one_letter_code
_entity_poly.pdbx_strand_id
1 'polypeptide(L)'
;RKTKIAPTEKGLDELKRYMSGAFTPVSILYPTFNINVNLLDNDTLRHNFFRRAAEYLFRGLTFSKVLPEVGLFIDKDGGRMIMLYLYLQAIKNKTAYGAIIAYSASTLAKEFFVSRIHVNRIIKSAQEAGYLKDRGDGRMSIYPAFIELVENYAGLYFAYVTHYINVVPKERRHAVNMTSTL
;
A
#
# COMPACT_ATOMS: atom_id res chain seq x y z
N ARG A 1 13.92 24.35 26.45
CA ARG A 1 13.01 23.22 26.75
C ARG A 1 12.80 22.42 25.45
N LYS A 2 13.27 21.20 25.38
CA LYS A 2 12.97 20.32 24.24
C LYS A 2 11.55 19.78 24.45
N THR A 3 10.60 20.20 23.63
CA THR A 3 9.24 19.66 23.62
C THR A 3 9.31 18.22 23.10
N LYS A 4 8.94 17.26 23.94
CA LYS A 4 8.77 15.87 23.50
C LYS A 4 7.42 15.73 22.79
N ILE A 5 7.44 15.34 21.53
CA ILE A 5 6.24 15.01 20.78
C ILE A 5 6.04 13.48 20.89
N ALA A 6 4.88 13.07 21.36
CA ALA A 6 4.49 11.67 21.43
C ALA A 6 3.15 11.47 20.70
N PRO A 7 2.92 10.33 20.06
CA PRO A 7 1.63 10.02 19.47
C PRO A 7 0.56 9.90 20.56
N THR A 8 -0.67 10.31 20.25
CA THR A 8 -1.83 10.07 21.13
C THR A 8 -2.28 8.62 21.03
N GLU A 9 -3.03 8.11 22.02
CA GLU A 9 -3.64 6.78 21.98
C GLU A 9 -4.47 6.59 20.70
N LYS A 10 -5.33 7.55 20.37
CA LYS A 10 -6.10 7.54 19.12
C LYS A 10 -5.19 7.44 17.90
N GLY A 11 -4.06 8.15 17.87
CA GLY A 11 -3.09 8.07 16.79
C GLY A 11 -2.45 6.69 16.68
N LEU A 12 -2.17 6.03 17.80
CA LEU A 12 -1.65 4.67 17.83
C LEU A 12 -2.69 3.65 17.33
N ASP A 13 -3.96 3.80 17.70
CA ASP A 13 -5.04 2.92 17.25
C ASP A 13 -5.27 3.05 15.74
N GLU A 14 -5.27 4.26 15.19
CA GLU A 14 -5.36 4.47 13.75
C GLU A 14 -4.16 3.87 13.01
N LEU A 15 -2.96 3.99 13.59
CA LEU A 15 -1.75 3.37 13.05
C LEU A 15 -1.85 1.84 13.04
N LYS A 16 -2.34 1.22 14.12
CA LYS A 16 -2.59 -0.23 14.18
C LYS A 16 -3.59 -0.65 13.11
N ARG A 17 -4.70 0.08 12.94
CA ARG A 17 -5.69 -0.18 11.89
C ARG A 17 -5.07 -0.11 10.50
N TYR A 18 -4.28 0.91 10.24
CA TYR A 18 -3.57 1.04 8.96
C TYR A 18 -2.60 -0.13 8.73
N MET A 19 -1.81 -0.48 9.71
CA MET A 19 -0.82 -1.57 9.61
C MET A 19 -1.47 -2.95 9.52
N SER A 20 -2.67 -3.15 10.09
CA SER A 20 -3.40 -4.41 9.95
C SER A 20 -3.71 -4.72 8.49
N GLY A 21 -3.99 -3.70 7.68
CA GLY A 21 -4.17 -3.82 6.24
C GLY A 21 -2.95 -4.37 5.50
N ALA A 22 -1.73 -4.19 6.05
CA ALA A 22 -0.50 -4.75 5.52
C ALA A 22 -0.17 -6.13 6.12
N PHE A 23 -0.33 -6.27 7.43
CA PHE A 23 0.08 -7.48 8.15
C PHE A 23 -0.83 -8.67 7.87
N THR A 24 -2.14 -8.44 7.76
CA THR A 24 -3.11 -9.51 7.49
C THR A 24 -2.82 -10.22 6.16
N PRO A 25 -2.69 -9.54 5.01
CA PRO A 25 -2.32 -10.22 3.77
C PRO A 25 -0.97 -10.93 3.85
N VAL A 26 0.04 -10.32 4.49
CA VAL A 26 1.37 -10.94 4.64
C VAL A 26 1.30 -12.21 5.50
N SER A 27 0.51 -12.22 6.57
CA SER A 27 0.32 -13.41 7.40
C SER A 27 -0.35 -14.57 6.66
N ILE A 28 -1.25 -14.25 5.73
CA ILE A 28 -1.93 -15.24 4.89
C ILE A 28 -0.98 -15.78 3.81
N LEU A 29 -0.24 -14.90 3.14
CA LEU A 29 0.67 -15.26 2.05
C LEU A 29 1.93 -15.99 2.56
N TYR A 30 2.38 -15.63 3.75
CA TYR A 30 3.63 -16.14 4.34
C TYR A 30 3.41 -16.62 5.79
N PRO A 31 2.63 -17.69 6.02
CA PRO A 31 2.29 -18.16 7.37
C PRO A 31 3.52 -18.55 8.19
N THR A 32 4.61 -18.96 7.54
CA THR A 32 5.88 -19.32 8.20
C THR A 32 6.56 -18.15 8.92
N PHE A 33 6.23 -16.90 8.57
CA PHE A 33 6.78 -15.74 9.26
C PHE A 33 6.09 -15.43 10.59
N ASN A 34 4.97 -16.08 10.88
CA ASN A 34 4.19 -15.93 12.12
C ASN A 34 3.93 -14.43 12.45
N ILE A 35 3.52 -13.69 11.43
CA ILE A 35 3.24 -12.25 11.54
C ILE A 35 1.85 -12.09 12.16
N ASN A 36 1.79 -11.43 13.33
CA ASN A 36 0.55 -11.11 14.00
C ASN A 36 0.42 -9.59 14.17
N VAL A 37 -0.78 -9.05 14.01
CA VAL A 37 -1.11 -7.64 14.24
C VAL A 37 -0.78 -7.23 15.68
N ASN A 38 -0.89 -8.16 16.64
CA ASN A 38 -0.54 -7.96 18.05
C ASN A 38 0.95 -7.59 18.27
N LEU A 39 1.83 -7.78 17.28
CA LEU A 39 3.20 -7.27 17.34
C LEU A 39 3.25 -5.75 17.53
N LEU A 40 2.22 -5.04 17.06
CA LEU A 40 2.11 -3.58 17.21
C LEU A 40 1.71 -3.15 18.63
N ASP A 41 1.22 -4.04 19.47
CA ASP A 41 0.94 -3.78 20.88
C ASP A 41 2.20 -3.72 21.74
N ASN A 42 3.29 -4.32 21.26
CA ASN A 42 4.58 -4.25 21.92
C ASN A 42 5.32 -2.97 21.47
N ASP A 43 5.51 -2.03 22.39
CA ASP A 43 6.17 -0.74 22.14
C ASP A 43 7.55 -0.87 21.52
N THR A 44 8.36 -1.83 22.01
CA THR A 44 9.72 -2.04 21.51
C THR A 44 9.71 -2.56 20.06
N LEU A 45 8.81 -3.49 19.74
CA LEU A 45 8.68 -4.04 18.40
C LEU A 45 8.16 -2.97 17.44
N ARG A 46 7.13 -2.22 17.86
CA ARG A 46 6.58 -1.09 17.10
C ARG A 46 7.66 -0.03 16.82
N HIS A 47 8.39 0.39 17.85
CA HIS A 47 9.47 1.36 17.70
C HIS A 47 10.56 0.88 16.74
N ASN A 48 11.01 -0.36 16.85
CA ASN A 48 12.03 -0.93 15.97
C ASN A 48 11.56 -1.02 14.52
N PHE A 49 10.30 -1.43 14.29
CA PHE A 49 9.71 -1.47 12.96
C PHE A 49 9.74 -0.09 12.29
N PHE A 50 9.19 0.93 12.95
CA PHE A 50 9.12 2.27 12.37
C PHE A 50 10.49 2.94 12.26
N ARG A 51 11.40 2.73 13.20
CA ARG A 51 12.77 3.23 13.11
C ARG A 51 13.45 2.69 11.86
N ARG A 52 13.34 1.41 11.57
CA ARG A 52 13.94 0.83 10.36
C ARG A 52 13.25 1.31 9.09
N ALA A 53 11.94 1.37 9.07
CA ALA A 53 11.22 1.94 7.92
C ALA A 53 11.69 3.37 7.63
N ALA A 54 11.87 4.20 8.67
CA ALA A 54 12.39 5.55 8.54
C ALA A 54 13.84 5.58 8.06
N GLU A 55 14.73 4.69 8.57
CA GLU A 55 16.12 4.59 8.11
C GLU A 55 16.21 4.32 6.59
N TYR A 56 15.38 3.40 6.07
CA TYR A 56 15.33 3.14 4.62
C TYR A 56 14.80 4.33 3.84
N LEU A 57 13.74 4.98 4.35
CA LEU A 57 13.19 6.19 3.74
C LEU A 57 14.23 7.32 3.67
N PHE A 58 14.96 7.57 4.77
CA PHE A 58 16.02 8.59 4.81
C PHE A 58 17.22 8.26 3.91
N ARG A 59 17.49 6.98 3.67
CA ARG A 59 18.48 6.55 2.66
C ARG A 59 17.92 6.67 1.23
N GLY A 60 16.68 7.13 1.08
CA GLY A 60 16.03 7.34 -0.19
C GLY A 60 15.55 6.06 -0.88
N LEU A 61 15.41 4.96 -0.15
CA LEU A 61 14.78 3.73 -0.65
C LEU A 61 13.26 3.89 -0.58
N THR A 62 12.69 4.47 -1.63
CA THR A 62 11.24 4.62 -1.81
C THR A 62 10.74 3.63 -2.85
N PHE A 63 9.44 3.34 -2.83
CA PHE A 63 8.83 2.45 -3.83
C PHE A 63 9.05 2.96 -5.26
N SER A 64 8.89 4.26 -5.49
CA SER A 64 9.11 4.89 -6.80
C SER A 64 10.57 4.92 -7.26
N LYS A 65 11.54 4.66 -6.37
CA LYS A 65 12.94 4.45 -6.79
C LYS A 65 13.22 3.02 -7.19
N VAL A 66 12.56 2.05 -6.55
CA VAL A 66 12.73 0.62 -6.85
C VAL A 66 11.87 0.20 -8.04
N LEU A 67 10.69 0.77 -8.16
CA LEU A 67 9.72 0.55 -9.24
C LEU A 67 9.24 1.92 -9.76
N PRO A 68 10.03 2.61 -10.61
CA PRO A 68 9.78 3.99 -11.03
C PRO A 68 8.40 4.20 -11.66
N GLU A 69 7.92 3.21 -12.39
CA GLU A 69 6.66 3.25 -13.11
C GLU A 69 5.46 3.45 -12.19
N VAL A 70 5.52 2.93 -10.96
CA VAL A 70 4.43 3.08 -9.99
C VAL A 70 4.34 4.52 -9.45
N GLY A 71 5.42 5.31 -9.55
CA GLY A 71 5.49 6.69 -9.07
C GLY A 71 4.43 7.58 -9.69
N LEU A 72 4.00 7.29 -10.93
CA LEU A 72 2.92 8.04 -11.57
C LEU A 72 1.61 8.01 -10.77
N PHE A 73 1.43 7.00 -9.92
CA PHE A 73 0.28 6.87 -9.03
C PHE A 73 0.65 7.24 -7.59
N ILE A 74 1.62 6.54 -6.98
CA ILE A 74 1.85 6.60 -5.53
C ILE A 74 2.47 7.91 -5.05
N ASP A 75 3.12 8.67 -5.93
CA ASP A 75 3.68 9.99 -5.64
C ASP A 75 2.64 11.12 -5.82
N LYS A 76 1.38 10.77 -6.04
CA LYS A 76 0.25 11.71 -6.19
C LYS A 76 -0.77 11.52 -5.08
N ASP A 77 -1.37 12.63 -4.63
CA ASP A 77 -2.44 12.59 -3.62
C ASP A 77 -3.61 11.72 -4.09
N GLY A 78 -4.02 10.76 -3.26
CA GLY A 78 -5.07 9.80 -3.62
C GLY A 78 -4.72 8.84 -4.76
N GLY A 79 -3.57 9.00 -5.42
CA GLY A 79 -3.21 8.21 -6.61
C GLY A 79 -3.05 6.73 -6.32
N ARG A 80 -2.52 6.35 -5.14
CA ARG A 80 -2.49 4.96 -4.69
C ARG A 80 -3.89 4.35 -4.60
N MET A 81 -4.85 5.09 -4.05
CA MET A 81 -6.22 4.60 -3.92
C MET A 81 -6.90 4.47 -5.27
N ILE A 82 -6.67 5.43 -6.18
CA ILE A 82 -7.15 5.37 -7.56
C ILE A 82 -6.56 4.14 -8.26
N MET A 83 -5.26 3.89 -8.15
CA MET A 83 -4.59 2.72 -8.72
C MET A 83 -5.19 1.42 -8.22
N LEU A 84 -5.35 1.27 -6.91
CA LEU A 84 -5.94 0.07 -6.30
C LEU A 84 -7.41 -0.13 -6.70
N TYR A 85 -8.19 0.94 -6.75
CA TYR A 85 -9.57 0.89 -7.23
C TYR A 85 -9.66 0.36 -8.66
N LEU A 86 -8.87 0.94 -9.58
CA LEU A 86 -8.83 0.50 -10.98
C LEU A 86 -8.41 -0.97 -11.09
N TYR A 87 -7.43 -1.39 -10.32
CA TYR A 87 -6.98 -2.78 -10.26
C TYR A 87 -8.09 -3.70 -9.77
N LEU A 88 -8.78 -3.37 -8.68
CA LEU A 88 -9.89 -4.18 -8.15
C LEU A 88 -11.05 -4.30 -9.14
N GLN A 89 -11.36 -3.24 -9.88
CA GLN A 89 -12.34 -3.31 -10.96
C GLN A 89 -11.84 -4.16 -12.13
N ALA A 90 -10.56 -4.05 -12.47
CA ALA A 90 -9.96 -4.82 -13.56
C ALA A 90 -9.97 -6.32 -13.29
N ILE A 91 -9.58 -6.77 -12.10
CA ILE A 91 -9.54 -8.22 -11.79
C ILE A 91 -10.94 -8.87 -11.78
N LYS A 92 -11.98 -8.10 -11.44
CA LYS A 92 -13.38 -8.58 -11.52
C LYS A 92 -13.87 -8.78 -12.95
N ASN A 93 -13.29 -8.04 -13.91
CA ASN A 93 -13.70 -8.02 -15.30
C ASN A 93 -12.56 -8.49 -16.24
N LYS A 94 -11.58 -9.23 -15.70
CA LYS A 94 -10.35 -9.63 -16.40
C LYS A 94 -10.67 -10.58 -17.56
N THR A 95 -10.07 -10.29 -18.71
CA THR A 95 -9.98 -11.16 -19.88
C THR A 95 -8.52 -11.43 -20.21
N ALA A 96 -8.24 -12.27 -21.22
CA ALA A 96 -6.87 -12.50 -21.69
C ALA A 96 -6.15 -11.23 -22.18
N TYR A 97 -6.93 -10.21 -22.60
CA TYR A 97 -6.40 -8.97 -23.20
C TYR A 97 -6.47 -7.75 -22.26
N GLY A 98 -6.75 -7.96 -20.98
CA GLY A 98 -6.96 -6.89 -20.01
C GLY A 98 -8.39 -6.83 -19.49
N ALA A 99 -8.89 -5.64 -19.17
CA ALA A 99 -10.26 -5.45 -18.70
C ALA A 99 -10.90 -4.19 -19.27
N ILE A 100 -12.22 -4.17 -19.34
CA ILE A 100 -13.01 -2.97 -19.63
C ILE A 100 -13.89 -2.72 -18.41
N ILE A 101 -13.76 -1.52 -17.82
CA ILE A 101 -14.49 -1.13 -16.62
C ILE A 101 -15.31 0.13 -16.85
N ALA A 102 -16.37 0.32 -16.08
CA ALA A 102 -17.03 1.63 -15.98
C ALA A 102 -16.08 2.64 -15.32
N TYR A 103 -16.02 3.85 -15.87
CA TYR A 103 -15.12 4.88 -15.41
C TYR A 103 -15.80 6.26 -15.35
N SER A 104 -15.58 6.97 -14.26
CA SER A 104 -15.96 8.35 -14.10
C SER A 104 -14.96 9.10 -13.21
N ALA A 105 -14.29 10.10 -13.76
CA ALA A 105 -13.37 10.93 -12.99
C ALA A 105 -14.07 11.67 -11.83
N SER A 106 -15.34 12.04 -12.00
CA SER A 106 -16.13 12.71 -10.97
C SER A 106 -16.45 11.78 -9.81
N THR A 107 -16.72 10.49 -10.08
CA THR A 107 -16.94 9.46 -9.06
C THR A 107 -15.67 9.23 -8.26
N LEU A 108 -14.54 9.01 -8.92
CA LEU A 108 -13.25 8.81 -8.25
C LEU A 108 -12.83 10.03 -7.42
N ALA A 109 -13.08 11.25 -7.94
CA ALA A 109 -12.77 12.48 -7.23
C ALA A 109 -13.53 12.59 -5.88
N LYS A 110 -14.82 12.23 -5.88
CA LYS A 110 -15.66 12.19 -4.66
C LYS A 110 -15.21 11.09 -3.70
N GLU A 111 -14.99 9.89 -4.22
CA GLU A 111 -14.61 8.70 -3.43
C GLU A 111 -13.29 8.91 -2.69
N PHE A 112 -12.30 9.51 -3.36
CA PHE A 112 -10.95 9.67 -2.81
C PHE A 112 -10.62 11.08 -2.33
N PHE A 113 -11.63 11.97 -2.23
CA PHE A 113 -11.49 13.33 -1.70
C PHE A 113 -10.41 14.15 -2.43
N VAL A 114 -10.32 14.00 -3.74
CA VAL A 114 -9.40 14.76 -4.60
C VAL A 114 -10.17 15.54 -5.68
N SER A 115 -9.53 16.50 -6.34
CA SER A 115 -10.19 17.23 -7.41
C SER A 115 -10.33 16.38 -8.68
N ARG A 116 -11.38 16.60 -9.48
CA ARG A 116 -11.57 15.95 -10.77
C ARG A 116 -10.39 16.23 -11.72
N ILE A 117 -9.83 17.44 -11.67
CA ILE A 117 -8.65 17.80 -12.47
C ILE A 117 -7.46 16.92 -12.08
N HIS A 118 -7.28 16.67 -10.79
CA HIS A 118 -6.20 15.81 -10.30
C HIS A 118 -6.36 14.36 -10.76
N VAL A 119 -7.58 13.79 -10.67
CA VAL A 119 -7.87 12.46 -11.23
C VAL A 119 -7.53 12.41 -12.71
N ASN A 120 -8.00 13.39 -13.49
CA ASN A 120 -7.73 13.43 -14.94
C ASN A 120 -6.24 13.47 -15.25
N ARG A 121 -5.42 14.17 -14.45
CA ARG A 121 -3.96 14.19 -14.64
C ARG A 121 -3.33 12.82 -14.41
N ILE A 122 -3.74 12.12 -13.35
CA ILE A 122 -3.26 10.75 -13.07
C ILE A 122 -3.64 9.81 -14.23
N ILE A 123 -4.90 9.84 -14.64
CA ILE A 123 -5.38 8.99 -15.73
C ILE A 123 -4.66 9.31 -17.04
N LYS A 124 -4.48 10.59 -17.36
CA LYS A 124 -3.74 11.01 -18.56
C LYS A 124 -2.30 10.46 -18.54
N SER A 125 -1.57 10.60 -17.42
CA SER A 125 -0.22 10.03 -17.30
C SER A 125 -0.22 8.52 -17.45
N ALA A 126 -1.21 7.81 -16.92
CA ALA A 126 -1.34 6.37 -17.08
C ALA A 126 -1.69 5.94 -18.52
N GLN A 127 -2.43 6.77 -19.26
CA GLN A 127 -2.70 6.56 -20.69
C GLN A 127 -1.44 6.77 -21.54
N GLU A 128 -0.68 7.84 -21.27
CA GLU A 128 0.59 8.14 -21.93
C GLU A 128 1.63 7.04 -21.70
N ALA A 129 1.59 6.39 -20.51
CA ALA A 129 2.42 5.24 -20.17
C ALA A 129 1.90 3.90 -20.75
N GLY A 130 0.77 3.89 -21.46
CA GLY A 130 0.23 2.69 -22.08
C GLY A 130 -0.50 1.72 -21.14
N TYR A 131 -0.86 2.15 -19.93
CA TYR A 131 -1.56 1.31 -18.95
C TYR A 131 -3.07 1.32 -19.10
N LEU A 132 -3.63 2.43 -19.56
CA LEU A 132 -5.07 2.67 -19.66
C LEU A 132 -5.42 3.27 -21.02
N LYS A 133 -6.71 3.17 -21.41
CA LYS A 133 -7.26 3.90 -22.55
C LYS A 133 -8.71 4.28 -22.27
N ASP A 134 -8.99 5.57 -22.24
CA ASP A 134 -10.35 6.09 -22.20
C ASP A 134 -11.05 5.78 -23.53
N ARG A 135 -12.25 5.24 -23.46
CA ARG A 135 -13.05 4.86 -24.63
C ARG A 135 -14.01 5.96 -25.08
N GLY A 136 -14.12 7.03 -24.28
CA GLY A 136 -15.04 8.16 -24.55
C GLY A 136 -16.53 7.90 -24.26
N ASP A 137 -16.88 6.68 -23.85
CA ASP A 137 -18.25 6.21 -23.60
C ASP A 137 -18.53 5.92 -22.11
N GLY A 138 -17.76 6.54 -21.21
CA GLY A 138 -17.83 6.27 -19.76
C GLY A 138 -17.17 4.93 -19.38
N ARG A 139 -16.39 4.34 -20.27
CA ARG A 139 -15.62 3.12 -20.02
C ARG A 139 -14.13 3.34 -20.20
N MET A 140 -13.35 2.55 -19.48
CA MET A 140 -11.89 2.53 -19.50
C MET A 140 -11.40 1.14 -19.86
N SER A 141 -10.52 1.03 -20.86
CA SER A 141 -9.72 -0.18 -21.08
C SER A 141 -8.52 -0.16 -20.15
N ILE A 142 -8.29 -1.27 -19.46
CA ILE A 142 -7.13 -1.51 -18.60
C ILE A 142 -6.30 -2.61 -19.25
N TYR A 143 -5.04 -2.31 -19.53
CA TYR A 143 -4.15 -3.24 -20.18
C TYR A 143 -3.45 -4.18 -19.19
N PRO A 144 -3.00 -5.37 -19.63
CA PRO A 144 -2.29 -6.33 -18.78
C PRO A 144 -1.09 -5.73 -18.05
N ALA A 145 -0.36 -4.83 -18.70
CA ALA A 145 0.80 -4.12 -18.12
C ALA A 145 0.44 -3.30 -16.86
N PHE A 146 -0.78 -2.75 -16.78
CA PHE A 146 -1.25 -2.10 -15.55
C PHE A 146 -1.45 -3.10 -14.42
N ILE A 147 -2.05 -4.25 -14.72
CA ILE A 147 -2.31 -5.30 -13.72
C ILE A 147 -0.97 -5.79 -13.16
N GLU A 148 -0.01 -6.08 -14.04
CA GLU A 148 1.35 -6.48 -13.68
C GLU A 148 2.06 -5.41 -12.82
N LEU A 149 1.95 -4.14 -13.18
CA LEU A 149 2.51 -3.03 -12.39
C LEU A 149 1.99 -3.04 -10.95
N VAL A 150 0.67 -3.21 -10.78
CA VAL A 150 0.05 -3.20 -9.44
C VAL A 150 0.44 -4.46 -8.66
N GLU A 151 0.51 -5.61 -9.30
CA GLU A 151 0.95 -6.86 -8.67
C GLU A 151 2.42 -6.79 -8.23
N ASN A 152 3.30 -6.23 -9.06
CA ASN A 152 4.70 -5.97 -8.72
C ASN A 152 4.83 -4.99 -7.53
N TYR A 153 4.03 -3.92 -7.54
CA TYR A 153 3.97 -2.99 -6.41
C TYR A 153 3.50 -3.66 -5.12
N ALA A 154 2.46 -4.49 -5.18
CA ALA A 154 1.96 -5.24 -4.02
C ALA A 154 3.02 -6.22 -3.50
N GLY A 155 3.71 -6.95 -4.38
CA GLY A 155 4.82 -7.84 -4.03
C GLY A 155 5.95 -7.09 -3.34
N LEU A 156 6.36 -5.94 -3.88
CA LEU A 156 7.38 -5.09 -3.29
C LEU A 156 6.94 -4.56 -1.92
N TYR A 157 5.69 -4.10 -1.80
CA TYR A 157 5.12 -3.61 -0.54
C TYR A 157 5.15 -4.70 0.54
N PHE A 158 4.72 -5.92 0.23
CA PHE A 158 4.75 -7.04 1.17
C PHE A 158 6.17 -7.48 1.52
N ALA A 159 7.11 -7.43 0.56
CA ALA A 159 8.51 -7.69 0.83
C ALA A 159 9.11 -6.69 1.84
N TYR A 160 8.80 -5.40 1.71
CA TYR A 160 9.21 -4.38 2.70
C TYR A 160 8.63 -4.66 4.08
N VAL A 161 7.31 -4.92 4.16
CA VAL A 161 6.65 -5.24 5.44
C VAL A 161 7.30 -6.44 6.10
N THR A 162 7.51 -7.52 5.35
CA THR A 162 8.15 -8.75 5.82
C THR A 162 9.59 -8.50 6.31
N HIS A 163 10.35 -7.73 5.55
CA HIS A 163 11.73 -7.39 5.91
C HIS A 163 11.79 -6.62 7.23
N TYR A 164 10.95 -5.60 7.43
CA TYR A 164 10.95 -4.81 8.66
C TYR A 164 10.56 -5.62 9.89
N ILE A 165 9.65 -6.58 9.74
CA ILE A 165 9.23 -7.48 10.81
C ILE A 165 10.32 -8.50 11.14
N ASN A 166 10.95 -9.10 10.13
CA ASN A 166 11.94 -10.16 10.32
C ASN A 166 13.27 -9.70 10.94
N VAL A 167 13.55 -8.42 10.87
CA VAL A 167 14.73 -7.83 11.50
C VAL A 167 14.57 -7.63 13.02
N VAL A 168 13.38 -7.88 13.59
CA VAL A 168 13.21 -7.95 15.04
C VAL A 168 13.91 -9.21 15.56
N PRO A 169 14.86 -9.12 16.52
CA PRO A 169 15.63 -10.26 17.02
C PRO A 169 14.74 -11.42 17.44
N LYS A 170 15.07 -12.65 17.03
CA LYS A 170 14.32 -13.88 17.33
C LYS A 170 14.08 -14.05 18.84
N GLU A 171 15.03 -13.64 19.67
CA GLU A 171 14.98 -13.75 21.12
C GLU A 171 13.80 -13.00 21.77
N ARG A 172 13.30 -11.93 21.13
CA ARG A 172 12.15 -11.16 21.64
C ARG A 172 10.80 -11.60 21.06
N ARG A 173 10.78 -12.50 20.07
CA ARG A 173 9.53 -13.01 19.50
C ARG A 173 8.86 -14.02 20.44
N HIS A 174 9.62 -14.77 21.22
CA HIS A 174 9.10 -15.76 22.16
C HIS A 174 8.45 -15.14 23.42
N ALA A 175 8.92 -13.95 23.85
CA ALA A 175 8.36 -13.28 25.01
C ALA A 175 6.90 -12.79 24.81
N VAL A 176 6.52 -12.44 23.56
CA VAL A 176 5.18 -11.95 23.24
C VAL A 176 4.14 -13.08 23.21
N ASN A 177 4.56 -14.29 22.81
CA ASN A 177 3.65 -15.44 22.76
C ASN A 177 3.35 -16.07 24.15
N MET A 178 4.17 -15.78 25.17
CA MET A 178 3.95 -16.33 26.53
C MET A 178 2.99 -15.48 27.37
N THR A 179 2.75 -14.22 27.02
CA THR A 179 1.81 -13.34 27.74
C THR A 179 0.37 -13.42 27.25
N SER A 180 0.09 -14.17 26.17
CA SER A 180 -1.26 -14.33 25.62
C SER A 180 -1.98 -15.61 26.09
N THR A 181 -1.42 -16.32 27.09
CA THR A 181 -1.97 -17.61 27.58
C THR A 181 -2.25 -17.58 29.10
N LEU A 182 -2.56 -16.40 29.66
CA LEU A 182 -3.08 -16.27 31.03
C LEU A 182 -4.40 -15.52 31.05
#